data_afe0593430465280e01349f9793bed58
#
_entry.id   afe0593430465280e01349f9793bed58
#
_cell.length_a   1.000
_cell.length_b   1.000
_cell.length_c   1.000
_cell.angle_alpha   90.00
_cell.angle_beta   90.00
_cell.angle_gamma   90.00
#
_symmetry.space_group_name_H-M   'P 1'
#
loop_
_entity.id
_entity.type
_entity.pdbx_description
1 polymer ?
#
loop_
_entity_poly.entity_id
_entity_poly.type
_entity_poly.pdbx_seq_one_letter_code
_entity_poly.pdbx_strand_id
1 'polypeptide(L)'
;MRQGDLLSPLLFLIMMEVFNKIMKRAKGAGLLRGFRADGSRGEGVCVSHLLFVDDTILVCDADEEQILNVRMLLLCFQAVTGLKVNTPKSEIVPIGEVPNVHVLAEILGCPIESLPMTYLGMPLGASFKSPTVWNPILERTERKLAEWKKMYLSKGGRLTLLKSTLSSLPTYFLSLFTIPTHVANKIERLQRDFLWGDSKTHLVGWDKVCAPLECGGLGVRKLTTFNKAFLEKWLWRFGIEETRLWKRV
;
A
#
# COMPACT_ATOMS: atom_id res chain seq x y z
N MET A 1 20.80 14.72 -12.36
CA MET A 1 20.66 13.25 -12.46
C MET A 1 19.86 12.92 -13.71
N ARG A 2 20.31 11.99 -14.53
CA ARG A 2 19.54 11.52 -15.71
C ARG A 2 18.70 10.30 -15.31
N GLN A 3 17.52 10.19 -15.88
CA GLN A 3 16.67 9.00 -15.70
C GLN A 3 17.39 7.79 -16.32
N GLY A 4 17.52 6.68 -15.55
CA GLY A 4 18.26 5.48 -15.97
C GLY A 4 19.73 5.44 -15.56
N ASP A 5 20.28 6.46 -14.90
CA ASP A 5 21.62 6.42 -14.33
C ASP A 5 21.65 5.56 -13.07
N LEU A 6 22.59 4.62 -12.99
CA LEU A 6 22.74 3.68 -11.86
C LEU A 6 23.06 4.38 -10.53
N LEU A 7 23.68 5.56 -10.56
CA LEU A 7 24.01 6.33 -9.36
C LEU A 7 22.83 7.15 -8.83
N SER A 8 21.83 7.45 -9.66
CA SER A 8 20.69 8.29 -9.27
C SER A 8 19.93 7.76 -8.06
N PRO A 9 19.61 6.45 -7.94
CA PRO A 9 18.93 5.91 -6.75
C PRO A 9 19.79 6.02 -5.48
N LEU A 10 21.09 5.82 -5.57
CA LEU A 10 22.00 5.92 -4.41
C LEU A 10 22.11 7.36 -3.93
N LEU A 11 22.25 8.32 -4.83
CA LEU A 11 22.28 9.75 -4.50
C LEU A 11 20.96 10.18 -3.87
N PHE A 12 19.84 9.71 -4.40
CA PHE A 12 18.53 9.98 -3.83
C PHE A 12 18.41 9.46 -2.39
N LEU A 13 18.85 8.23 -2.11
CA LEU A 13 18.86 7.68 -0.75
C LEU A 13 19.70 8.52 0.22
N ILE A 14 20.85 9.05 -0.23
CA ILE A 14 21.68 9.95 0.58
C ILE A 14 20.91 11.23 0.90
N MET A 15 20.22 11.83 -0.09
CA MET A 15 19.40 13.03 0.12
C MET A 15 18.24 12.76 1.10
N MET A 16 17.58 11.61 1.00
CA MET A 16 16.52 11.23 1.93
C MET A 16 17.04 10.94 3.34
N GLU A 17 18.29 10.46 3.48
CA GLU A 17 18.92 10.35 4.80
C GLU A 17 19.23 11.73 5.42
N VAL A 18 19.57 12.73 4.61
CA VAL A 18 19.68 14.12 5.08
C VAL A 18 18.31 14.61 5.60
N PHE A 19 17.23 14.35 4.86
CA PHE A 19 15.88 14.69 5.29
C PHE A 19 15.51 14.00 6.63
N ASN A 20 15.78 12.70 6.73
CA ASN A 20 15.58 11.93 7.98
C ASN A 20 16.31 12.56 9.17
N LYS A 21 17.56 13.00 8.97
CA LYS A 21 18.36 13.68 10.02
C LYS A 21 17.77 15.03 10.40
N ILE A 22 17.31 15.83 9.43
CA ILE A 22 16.64 17.11 9.67
C ILE A 22 15.40 16.87 10.54
N MET A 23 14.54 15.94 10.15
CA MET A 23 13.30 15.60 10.88
C MET A 23 13.59 15.09 12.30
N LYS A 24 14.60 14.23 12.48
CA LYS A 24 15.00 13.73 13.81
C LYS A 24 15.51 14.86 14.71
N ARG A 25 16.29 15.81 14.18
CA ARG A 25 16.78 16.97 14.92
C ARG A 25 15.64 17.91 15.31
N ALA A 26 14.72 18.20 14.38
CA ALA A 26 13.55 19.03 14.64
C ALA A 26 12.67 18.43 15.75
N LYS A 27 12.44 17.10 15.71
CA LYS A 27 11.74 16.38 16.77
C LYS A 27 12.50 16.48 18.12
N GLY A 28 13.81 16.30 18.13
CA GLY A 28 14.65 16.41 19.34
C GLY A 28 14.67 17.82 19.92
N ALA A 29 14.55 18.85 19.09
CA ALA A 29 14.41 20.24 19.49
C ALA A 29 12.99 20.65 19.92
N GLY A 30 12.02 19.74 19.85
CA GLY A 30 10.61 20.03 20.21
C GLY A 30 9.83 20.81 19.13
N LEU A 31 10.44 21.05 17.95
CA LEU A 31 9.81 21.76 16.83
C LEU A 31 8.70 20.94 16.16
N LEU A 32 8.74 19.62 16.29
CA LEU A 32 7.73 18.69 15.76
C LEU A 32 7.30 17.70 16.83
N ARG A 33 5.99 17.57 17.01
CA ARG A 33 5.37 16.56 17.84
C ARG A 33 4.74 15.54 16.89
N GLY A 34 5.32 14.34 16.86
CA GLY A 34 4.77 13.25 16.06
C GLY A 34 3.63 12.53 16.76
N PHE A 35 2.97 11.63 16.02
CA PHE A 35 1.97 10.73 16.59
C PHE A 35 2.63 9.79 17.62
N ARG A 36 2.05 9.72 18.82
CA ARG A 36 2.48 8.79 19.87
C ARG A 36 1.60 7.56 19.83
N ALA A 37 2.18 6.45 19.47
CA ALA A 37 1.53 5.15 19.61
C ALA A 37 1.86 4.58 20.97
N ASP A 38 0.86 4.44 21.84
CA ASP A 38 1.03 3.80 23.16
C ASP A 38 1.09 2.29 22.95
N GLY A 39 2.31 1.76 22.91
CA GLY A 39 2.54 0.32 22.88
C GLY A 39 2.06 -0.34 24.18
N SER A 40 1.55 -1.56 24.08
CA SER A 40 1.03 -2.37 25.20
C SER A 40 2.02 -2.61 26.37
N ARG A 41 3.27 -2.13 26.29
CA ARG A 41 4.32 -2.24 27.30
C ARG A 41 4.81 -0.89 27.87
N GLY A 42 4.07 0.21 27.66
CA GLY A 42 4.39 1.50 28.28
C GLY A 42 5.51 2.31 27.61
N GLU A 43 6.23 1.77 26.64
CA GLU A 43 7.19 2.51 25.81
C GLU A 43 6.50 3.00 24.52
N GLY A 44 5.80 4.13 24.60
CA GLY A 44 5.18 4.73 23.42
C GLY A 44 6.21 5.09 22.35
N VAL A 45 5.97 4.67 21.12
CA VAL A 45 6.77 5.06 19.96
C VAL A 45 6.19 6.32 19.36
N CYS A 46 7.00 7.37 19.26
CA CYS A 46 6.58 8.60 18.60
C CYS A 46 7.03 8.57 17.14
N VAL A 47 6.07 8.57 16.21
CA VAL A 47 6.28 8.60 14.77
C VAL A 47 6.02 10.00 14.26
N SER A 48 7.01 10.67 13.68
CA SER A 48 6.89 12.01 13.06
C SER A 48 6.89 11.96 11.54
N HIS A 49 7.50 10.93 10.95
CA HIS A 49 7.58 10.78 9.50
C HIS A 49 7.80 9.32 9.10
N LEU A 50 7.30 8.98 7.91
CA LEU A 50 7.55 7.73 7.22
C LEU A 50 8.05 8.07 5.81
N LEU A 51 9.12 7.40 5.38
CA LEU A 51 9.76 7.60 4.08
C LEU A 51 9.66 6.33 3.25
N PHE A 52 9.22 6.45 2.03
CA PHE A 52 9.22 5.37 1.06
C PHE A 52 9.58 5.92 -0.32
N VAL A 53 10.83 5.73 -0.73
CA VAL A 53 11.40 6.32 -1.93
C VAL A 53 11.18 7.84 -1.94
N ASP A 54 10.40 8.39 -2.87
CA ASP A 54 10.03 9.80 -3.00
C ASP A 54 8.76 10.18 -2.20
N ASP A 55 7.96 9.20 -1.81
CA ASP A 55 6.77 9.44 -1.01
C ASP A 55 7.12 9.62 0.47
N THR A 56 6.58 10.67 1.07
CA THR A 56 6.82 11.01 2.46
C THR A 56 5.50 11.28 3.18
N ILE A 57 5.26 10.61 4.30
CA ILE A 57 4.18 10.95 5.23
C ILE A 57 4.80 11.67 6.41
N LEU A 58 4.31 12.88 6.69
CA LEU A 58 4.64 13.65 7.89
C LEU A 58 3.44 13.60 8.83
N VAL A 59 3.71 13.43 10.12
CA VAL A 59 2.67 13.39 11.15
C VAL A 59 3.03 14.41 12.22
N CYS A 60 2.11 15.35 12.47
CA CYS A 60 2.25 16.39 13.47
C CYS A 60 0.89 16.77 14.07
N ASP A 61 0.88 17.52 15.14
CA ASP A 61 -0.33 18.10 15.70
C ASP A 61 -0.94 19.12 14.75
N ALA A 62 -2.27 19.29 14.79
CA ALA A 62 -3.03 20.23 13.97
C ALA A 62 -2.92 21.67 14.54
N ASP A 63 -1.71 22.19 14.61
CA ASP A 63 -1.35 23.48 15.16
C ASP A 63 -0.57 24.28 14.11
N GLU A 64 -0.86 25.58 14.00
CA GLU A 64 -0.23 26.48 13.02
C GLU A 64 1.28 26.52 13.16
N GLU A 65 1.79 26.55 14.42
CA GLU A 65 3.23 26.56 14.69
C GLU A 65 3.90 25.28 14.17
N GLN A 66 3.27 24.12 14.38
CA GLN A 66 3.78 22.83 13.88
C GLN A 66 3.84 22.82 12.34
N ILE A 67 2.81 23.33 11.70
CA ILE A 67 2.73 23.37 10.22
C ILE A 67 3.74 24.37 9.65
N LEU A 68 3.94 25.54 10.30
CA LEU A 68 5.00 26.48 9.93
C LEU A 68 6.39 25.83 10.06
N ASN A 69 6.63 25.09 11.14
CA ASN A 69 7.88 24.35 11.33
C ASN A 69 8.09 23.30 10.24
N VAL A 70 7.05 22.54 9.87
CA VAL A 70 7.10 21.58 8.74
C VAL A 70 7.49 22.32 7.45
N ARG A 71 6.84 23.44 7.13
CA ARG A 71 7.16 24.23 5.94
C ARG A 71 8.62 24.71 5.95
N MET A 72 9.11 25.22 7.08
CA MET A 72 10.50 25.66 7.23
C MET A 72 11.50 24.49 7.03
N LEU A 73 11.21 23.31 7.57
CA LEU A 73 12.06 22.12 7.41
C LEU A 73 12.11 21.66 5.96
N LEU A 74 10.98 21.70 5.25
CA LEU A 74 10.93 21.40 3.82
C LEU A 74 11.73 22.41 2.99
N LEU A 75 11.64 23.70 3.30
CA LEU A 75 12.45 24.74 2.65
C LEU A 75 13.95 24.56 2.93
N CYS A 76 14.34 24.25 4.17
CA CYS A 76 15.73 23.93 4.52
C CYS A 76 16.23 22.72 3.72
N PHE A 77 15.43 21.66 3.63
CA PHE A 77 15.76 20.48 2.83
C PHE A 77 15.97 20.82 1.34
N GLN A 78 15.06 21.63 0.77
CA GLN A 78 15.18 22.10 -0.61
C GLN A 78 16.47 22.92 -0.82
N ALA A 79 16.79 23.84 0.10
CA ALA A 79 17.97 24.69 0.02
C ALA A 79 19.27 23.89 0.07
N VAL A 80 19.32 22.84 0.90
CA VAL A 80 20.52 22.00 1.08
C VAL A 80 20.71 21.00 -0.07
N THR A 81 19.61 20.43 -0.57
CA THR A 81 19.68 19.32 -1.53
C THR A 81 19.43 19.73 -2.97
N GLY A 82 18.78 20.88 -3.19
CA GLY A 82 18.30 21.31 -4.51
C GLY A 82 17.07 20.54 -5.00
N LEU A 83 16.57 19.55 -4.23
CA LEU A 83 15.32 18.85 -4.54
C LEU A 83 14.12 19.73 -4.16
N LYS A 84 13.10 19.77 -5.01
CA LYS A 84 11.87 20.52 -4.77
C LYS A 84 10.75 19.63 -4.32
N VAL A 85 10.06 20.00 -3.26
CA VAL A 85 8.80 19.38 -2.83
C VAL A 85 7.70 19.76 -3.81
N ASN A 86 6.93 18.79 -4.27
CA ASN A 86 5.81 19.01 -5.18
C ASN A 86 4.53 19.30 -4.39
N THR A 87 4.37 20.54 -3.91
CA THR A 87 3.20 20.95 -3.10
C THR A 87 1.85 20.72 -3.79
N PRO A 88 1.69 20.90 -5.12
CA PRO A 88 0.44 20.55 -5.81
C PRO A 88 0.05 19.06 -5.78
N LYS A 89 1.03 18.16 -5.55
CA LYS A 89 0.79 16.71 -5.39
C LYS A 89 0.83 16.25 -3.94
N SER A 90 1.16 17.16 -3.04
CA SER A 90 1.15 16.90 -1.60
C SER A 90 -0.22 17.27 -1.04
N GLU A 91 -0.67 16.52 -0.08
CA GLU A 91 -2.03 16.64 0.48
C GLU A 91 -1.95 16.77 2.00
N ILE A 92 -2.83 17.56 2.58
CA ILE A 92 -3.03 17.59 4.02
C ILE A 92 -4.30 16.81 4.37
N VAL A 93 -4.16 15.85 5.28
CA VAL A 93 -5.25 14.94 5.65
C VAL A 93 -5.52 15.11 7.15
N PRO A 94 -6.64 15.71 7.54
CA PRO A 94 -7.02 15.83 8.94
C PRO A 94 -7.40 14.46 9.52
N ILE A 95 -6.93 14.18 10.74
CA ILE A 95 -7.32 12.99 11.51
C ILE A 95 -8.13 13.46 12.72
N GLY A 96 -9.43 13.13 12.75
CA GLY A 96 -10.37 13.65 13.73
C GLY A 96 -10.93 15.01 13.34
N GLU A 97 -11.44 15.74 14.33
CA GLU A 97 -12.00 17.08 14.12
C GLU A 97 -10.89 18.15 14.16
N VAL A 98 -10.63 18.79 13.02
CA VAL A 98 -9.64 19.87 12.87
C VAL A 98 -10.35 21.10 12.30
N PRO A 99 -10.83 22.04 13.15
CA PRO A 99 -11.64 23.17 12.69
C PRO A 99 -10.89 24.13 11.79
N ASN A 100 -9.58 24.29 11.99
CA ASN A 100 -8.71 25.22 11.26
C ASN A 100 -7.95 24.59 10.08
N VAL A 101 -8.39 23.44 9.57
CA VAL A 101 -7.68 22.70 8.51
C VAL A 101 -7.41 23.56 7.25
N HIS A 102 -8.31 24.47 6.90
CA HIS A 102 -8.15 25.38 5.76
C HIS A 102 -6.95 26.32 5.94
N VAL A 103 -6.77 26.88 7.15
CA VAL A 103 -5.62 27.72 7.47
C VAL A 103 -4.32 26.93 7.39
N LEU A 104 -4.32 25.71 7.93
CA LEU A 104 -3.17 24.81 7.90
C LEU A 104 -2.78 24.44 6.46
N ALA A 105 -3.77 24.18 5.61
CA ALA A 105 -3.56 23.87 4.20
C ALA A 105 -2.99 25.07 3.42
N GLU A 106 -3.47 26.27 3.72
CA GLU A 106 -2.95 27.52 3.13
C GLU A 106 -1.50 27.77 3.53
N ILE A 107 -1.13 27.53 4.78
CA ILE A 107 0.25 27.64 5.25
C ILE A 107 1.19 26.70 4.46
N LEU A 108 0.80 25.45 4.21
CA LEU A 108 1.61 24.51 3.44
C LEU A 108 1.53 24.73 1.92
N GLY A 109 0.43 25.29 1.43
CA GLY A 109 0.13 25.42 0.00
C GLY A 109 -0.28 24.09 -0.63
N CYS A 110 -0.95 23.21 0.11
CA CYS A 110 -1.38 21.89 -0.31
C CYS A 110 -2.91 21.76 -0.27
N PRO A 111 -3.55 20.99 -1.17
CA PRO A 111 -4.97 20.67 -1.08
C PRO A 111 -5.30 19.85 0.18
N ILE A 112 -6.57 19.93 0.59
CA ILE A 112 -7.11 19.13 1.70
C ILE A 112 -7.75 17.90 1.11
N GLU A 113 -7.36 16.72 1.63
CA GLU A 113 -7.96 15.44 1.31
C GLU A 113 -8.49 14.75 2.57
N SER A 114 -9.24 13.68 2.40
CA SER A 114 -9.85 12.92 3.48
C SER A 114 -9.53 11.43 3.38
N LEU A 115 -9.58 10.74 4.52
CA LEU A 115 -9.49 9.28 4.54
C LEU A 115 -10.84 8.65 4.08
N PRO A 116 -10.79 7.54 3.34
CA PRO A 116 -9.63 6.79 2.88
C PRO A 116 -8.98 7.38 1.63
N MET A 117 -7.65 7.51 1.65
CA MET A 117 -6.85 7.96 0.51
C MET A 117 -5.99 6.82 -0.05
N THR A 118 -5.51 6.95 -1.29
CA THR A 118 -4.62 5.95 -1.88
C THR A 118 -3.16 6.30 -1.58
N TYR A 119 -2.48 5.43 -0.83
CA TYR A 119 -1.05 5.54 -0.57
C TYR A 119 -0.33 4.25 -0.98
N LEU A 120 0.71 4.35 -1.81
CA LEU A 120 1.45 3.21 -2.39
C LEU A 120 0.53 2.17 -3.05
N GLY A 121 -0.57 2.63 -3.66
CA GLY A 121 -1.56 1.77 -4.30
C GLY A 121 -2.50 1.05 -3.32
N MET A 122 -2.48 1.41 -2.04
CA MET A 122 -3.32 0.86 -0.98
C MET A 122 -4.25 1.93 -0.39
N PRO A 123 -5.48 1.59 -0.02
CA PRO A 123 -6.39 2.53 0.63
C PRO A 123 -6.01 2.71 2.10
N LEU A 124 -5.28 3.80 2.39
CA LEU A 124 -4.94 4.20 3.75
C LEU A 124 -6.19 4.71 4.47
N GLY A 125 -6.39 4.27 5.72
CA GLY A 125 -7.57 4.65 6.53
C GLY A 125 -8.85 3.87 6.20
N ALA A 126 -8.83 2.94 5.24
CA ALA A 126 -9.98 2.07 5.00
C ALA A 126 -10.09 0.96 6.04
N SER A 127 -11.33 0.60 6.40
CA SER A 127 -11.55 -0.58 7.26
C SER A 127 -11.03 -1.85 6.58
N PHE A 128 -10.23 -2.64 7.30
CA PHE A 128 -9.59 -3.84 6.75
C PHE A 128 -10.57 -4.94 6.32
N LYS A 129 -11.84 -4.88 6.76
CA LYS A 129 -12.93 -5.78 6.35
C LYS A 129 -13.82 -5.19 5.26
N SER A 130 -13.58 -3.95 4.84
CA SER A 130 -14.44 -3.30 3.86
C SER A 130 -14.37 -4.01 2.50
N PRO A 131 -15.52 -4.39 1.91
CA PRO A 131 -15.54 -4.97 0.56
C PRO A 131 -15.06 -4.00 -0.52
N THR A 132 -15.25 -2.70 -0.32
CA THR A 132 -14.90 -1.65 -1.30
C THR A 132 -13.41 -1.55 -1.56
N VAL A 133 -12.59 -1.96 -0.57
CA VAL A 133 -11.12 -2.07 -0.71
C VAL A 133 -10.72 -2.93 -1.92
N TRP A 134 -11.55 -3.91 -2.29
CA TRP A 134 -11.27 -4.87 -3.35
C TRP A 134 -11.72 -4.42 -4.75
N ASN A 135 -12.47 -3.31 -4.86
CA ASN A 135 -12.96 -2.81 -6.15
C ASN A 135 -11.83 -2.58 -7.17
N PRO A 136 -10.69 -1.94 -6.82
CA PRO A 136 -9.60 -1.74 -7.76
C PRO A 136 -9.00 -3.06 -8.30
N ILE A 137 -9.02 -4.11 -7.47
CA ILE A 137 -8.53 -5.43 -7.87
C ILE A 137 -9.51 -6.10 -8.84
N LEU A 138 -10.81 -6.00 -8.56
CA LEU A 138 -11.85 -6.52 -9.46
C LEU A 138 -11.77 -5.84 -10.83
N GLU A 139 -11.73 -4.51 -10.85
CA GLU A 139 -11.62 -3.73 -12.08
C GLU A 139 -10.35 -4.06 -12.89
N ARG A 140 -9.19 -4.17 -12.22
CA ARG A 140 -7.93 -4.57 -12.88
C ARG A 140 -8.03 -5.98 -13.45
N THR A 141 -8.65 -6.90 -12.71
CA THR A 141 -8.85 -8.27 -13.17
C THR A 141 -9.76 -8.32 -14.38
N GLU A 142 -10.91 -7.65 -14.35
CA GLU A 142 -11.86 -7.58 -15.44
C GLU A 142 -11.25 -6.92 -16.69
N ARG A 143 -10.50 -5.84 -16.53
CA ARG A 143 -9.79 -5.15 -17.64
C ARG A 143 -8.77 -6.05 -18.30
N LYS A 144 -7.92 -6.74 -17.53
CA LYS A 144 -6.94 -7.68 -18.07
C LYS A 144 -7.60 -8.84 -18.82
N LEU A 145 -8.68 -9.37 -18.27
CA LEU A 145 -9.44 -10.43 -18.92
C LEU A 145 -10.09 -9.96 -20.22
N ALA A 146 -10.62 -8.72 -20.28
CA ALA A 146 -11.19 -8.16 -21.50
C ALA A 146 -10.14 -7.98 -22.60
N GLU A 147 -8.91 -7.60 -22.26
CA GLU A 147 -7.78 -7.54 -23.20
C GLU A 147 -7.44 -8.93 -23.73
N TRP A 148 -7.35 -9.94 -22.87
CA TRP A 148 -6.93 -11.30 -23.24
C TRP A 148 -8.00 -12.12 -23.93
N LYS A 149 -9.28 -11.83 -23.72
CA LYS A 149 -10.38 -12.45 -24.47
C LYS A 149 -10.31 -12.19 -25.98
N LYS A 150 -9.71 -11.06 -26.37
CA LYS A 150 -9.46 -10.73 -27.78
C LYS A 150 -8.35 -11.56 -28.41
N MET A 151 -7.54 -12.26 -27.61
CA MET A 151 -6.43 -13.08 -28.08
C MET A 151 -6.87 -14.54 -28.24
N TYR A 152 -6.47 -15.17 -29.33
CA TYR A 152 -6.67 -16.60 -29.56
C TYR A 152 -5.68 -17.41 -28.72
N LEU A 153 -6.00 -17.63 -27.45
CA LEU A 153 -5.14 -18.34 -26.51
C LEU A 153 -5.55 -19.80 -26.39
N SER A 154 -4.56 -20.69 -26.45
CA SER A 154 -4.74 -22.10 -26.07
C SER A 154 -5.07 -22.26 -24.59
N LYS A 155 -5.61 -23.41 -24.17
CA LYS A 155 -5.87 -23.70 -22.75
C LYS A 155 -4.59 -23.60 -21.89
N GLY A 156 -3.44 -24.06 -22.43
CA GLY A 156 -2.15 -23.91 -21.77
C GLY A 156 -1.73 -22.46 -21.61
N GLY A 157 -1.90 -21.62 -22.64
CA GLY A 157 -1.63 -20.19 -22.59
C GLY A 157 -2.50 -19.46 -21.56
N ARG A 158 -3.81 -19.81 -21.51
CA ARG A 158 -4.72 -19.25 -20.47
C ARG A 158 -4.28 -19.65 -19.06
N LEU A 159 -3.91 -20.91 -18.84
CA LEU A 159 -3.40 -21.37 -17.55
C LEU A 159 -2.12 -20.63 -17.14
N THR A 160 -1.21 -20.43 -18.07
CA THR A 160 0.03 -19.68 -17.82
C THR A 160 -0.26 -18.24 -17.40
N LEU A 161 -1.12 -17.52 -18.12
CA LEU A 161 -1.52 -16.15 -17.78
C LEU A 161 -2.28 -16.07 -16.46
N LEU A 162 -3.14 -17.06 -16.17
CA LEU A 162 -3.84 -17.16 -14.90
C LEU A 162 -2.85 -17.29 -13.74
N LYS A 163 -1.87 -18.18 -13.86
CA LYS A 163 -0.88 -18.40 -12.80
C LYS A 163 0.10 -17.23 -12.64
N SER A 164 0.62 -16.69 -13.73
CA SER A 164 1.66 -15.66 -13.69
C SER A 164 1.11 -14.28 -13.34
N THR A 165 -0.07 -13.94 -13.86
CA THR A 165 -0.60 -12.58 -13.77
C THR A 165 -1.83 -12.48 -12.89
N LEU A 166 -2.91 -13.21 -13.19
CA LEU A 166 -4.17 -13.08 -12.43
C LEU A 166 -4.02 -13.48 -10.97
N SER A 167 -3.26 -14.52 -10.69
CA SER A 167 -3.00 -14.96 -9.31
C SER A 167 -2.11 -14.00 -8.53
N SER A 168 -1.34 -13.16 -9.21
CA SER A 168 -0.46 -12.17 -8.56
C SER A 168 -1.13 -10.82 -8.32
N LEU A 169 -2.16 -10.45 -9.10
CA LEU A 169 -2.85 -9.17 -8.95
C LEU A 169 -3.36 -8.89 -7.53
N PRO A 170 -4.04 -9.81 -6.83
CA PRO A 170 -4.54 -9.56 -5.50
C PRO A 170 -3.49 -9.74 -4.39
N THR A 171 -2.28 -10.24 -4.69
CA THR A 171 -1.28 -10.67 -3.68
C THR A 171 -0.96 -9.57 -2.68
N TYR A 172 -0.77 -8.33 -3.14
CA TYR A 172 -0.44 -7.20 -2.27
C TYR A 172 -1.58 -6.90 -1.28
N PHE A 173 -2.83 -6.88 -1.77
CA PHE A 173 -4.01 -6.69 -0.92
C PHE A 173 -4.25 -7.88 0.02
N LEU A 174 -4.07 -9.11 -0.47
CA LEU A 174 -4.19 -10.34 0.33
C LEU A 174 -3.20 -10.39 1.50
N SER A 175 -2.07 -9.69 1.39
CA SER A 175 -1.06 -9.66 2.45
C SER A 175 -1.42 -8.73 3.62
N LEU A 176 -2.38 -7.82 3.44
CA LEU A 176 -2.74 -6.80 4.43
C LEU A 176 -4.22 -6.82 4.84
N PHE A 177 -5.12 -7.20 3.92
CA PHE A 177 -6.57 -7.18 4.14
C PHE A 177 -7.15 -8.58 4.13
N THR A 178 -8.19 -8.77 4.96
CA THR A 178 -8.99 -10.01 4.92
C THR A 178 -9.93 -9.96 3.73
N ILE A 179 -9.84 -10.94 2.83
CA ILE A 179 -10.73 -11.01 1.68
C ILE A 179 -12.12 -11.52 2.07
N PRO A 180 -13.20 -10.78 1.80
CA PRO A 180 -14.56 -11.29 1.98
C PRO A 180 -14.85 -12.45 1.03
N THR A 181 -15.57 -13.47 1.50
CA THR A 181 -15.85 -14.69 0.73
C THR A 181 -16.53 -14.41 -0.61
N HIS A 182 -17.47 -13.44 -0.66
CA HIS A 182 -18.14 -13.09 -1.91
C HIS A 182 -17.21 -12.45 -2.94
N VAL A 183 -16.21 -11.66 -2.49
CA VAL A 183 -15.17 -11.07 -3.37
C VAL A 183 -14.25 -12.16 -3.90
N ALA A 184 -13.78 -13.06 -3.02
CA ALA A 184 -12.97 -14.20 -3.43
C ALA A 184 -13.68 -15.04 -4.49
N ASN A 185 -14.95 -15.40 -4.24
CA ASN A 185 -15.78 -16.15 -5.17
C ASN A 185 -15.95 -15.42 -6.52
N LYS A 186 -16.12 -14.08 -6.50
CA LYS A 186 -16.24 -13.29 -7.73
C LYS A 186 -14.94 -13.35 -8.55
N ILE A 187 -13.77 -13.16 -7.92
CA ILE A 187 -12.47 -13.24 -8.60
C ILE A 187 -12.21 -14.67 -9.12
N GLU A 188 -12.45 -15.68 -8.29
CA GLU A 188 -12.28 -17.10 -8.69
C GLU A 188 -13.23 -17.52 -9.81
N ARG A 189 -14.44 -16.95 -9.85
CA ARG A 189 -15.35 -17.13 -10.98
C ARG A 189 -14.78 -16.55 -12.27
N LEU A 190 -14.28 -15.31 -12.22
CA LEU A 190 -13.63 -14.67 -13.37
C LEU A 190 -12.43 -15.47 -13.87
N GLN A 191 -11.62 -16.01 -12.96
CA GLN A 191 -10.47 -16.87 -13.29
C GLN A 191 -10.90 -18.18 -13.96
N ARG A 192 -11.96 -18.80 -13.45
CA ARG A 192 -12.54 -20.05 -13.98
C ARG A 192 -13.10 -19.84 -15.37
N ASP A 193 -13.91 -18.79 -15.54
CA ASP A 193 -14.52 -18.44 -16.84
C ASP A 193 -13.45 -18.15 -17.89
N PHE A 194 -12.33 -17.53 -17.50
CA PHE A 194 -11.20 -17.33 -18.39
C PHE A 194 -10.48 -18.64 -18.76
N LEU A 195 -10.27 -19.53 -17.80
CA LEU A 195 -9.56 -20.80 -18.04
C LEU A 195 -10.32 -21.70 -19.02
N TRP A 196 -11.63 -21.81 -18.83
CA TRP A 196 -12.47 -22.70 -19.63
C TRP A 196 -13.03 -22.06 -20.91
N GLY A 197 -12.91 -20.74 -21.06
CA GLY A 197 -13.56 -19.96 -22.09
C GLY A 197 -15.04 -19.72 -21.75
N ASP A 198 -15.79 -19.14 -22.68
CA ASP A 198 -17.22 -18.85 -22.50
C ASP A 198 -18.13 -20.09 -22.47
N SER A 199 -17.56 -21.27 -22.28
CA SER A 199 -18.27 -22.53 -22.09
C SER A 199 -19.00 -22.52 -20.77
N LYS A 200 -20.33 -22.67 -20.79
CA LYS A 200 -21.17 -22.73 -19.58
C LYS A 200 -20.91 -23.98 -18.73
N THR A 201 -20.20 -24.96 -19.27
CA THR A 201 -19.89 -26.23 -18.61
C THR A 201 -18.45 -26.27 -18.14
N HIS A 202 -18.24 -26.25 -16.83
CA HIS A 202 -16.94 -26.45 -16.23
C HIS A 202 -16.71 -27.95 -16.01
N LEU A 203 -15.78 -28.53 -16.75
CA LEU A 203 -15.51 -29.98 -16.74
C LEU A 203 -14.95 -30.48 -15.39
N VAL A 204 -14.31 -29.60 -14.63
CA VAL A 204 -13.63 -29.95 -13.37
C VAL A 204 -13.96 -28.91 -12.30
N GLY A 205 -14.26 -29.36 -11.10
CA GLY A 205 -14.50 -28.48 -9.94
C GLY A 205 -13.29 -27.60 -9.63
N TRP A 206 -13.55 -26.34 -9.24
CA TRP A 206 -12.49 -25.35 -9.01
C TRP A 206 -11.49 -25.76 -7.93
N ASP A 207 -11.95 -26.45 -6.88
CA ASP A 207 -11.08 -26.98 -5.83
C ASP A 207 -10.06 -27.98 -6.35
N LYS A 208 -10.45 -28.82 -7.34
CA LYS A 208 -9.53 -29.74 -7.99
C LYS A 208 -8.53 -29.01 -8.89
N VAL A 209 -8.95 -27.93 -9.56
CA VAL A 209 -8.05 -27.04 -10.33
C VAL A 209 -7.02 -26.38 -9.41
N CYS A 210 -7.44 -25.98 -8.22
CA CYS A 210 -6.56 -25.33 -7.22
C CYS A 210 -5.66 -26.34 -6.48
N ALA A 211 -5.93 -27.63 -6.53
CA ALA A 211 -5.09 -28.64 -5.89
C ALA A 211 -3.64 -28.60 -6.41
N PRO A 212 -2.65 -29.00 -5.60
CA PRO A 212 -1.26 -29.10 -6.03
C PRO A 212 -1.08 -30.04 -7.23
N LEU A 213 -0.04 -29.80 -8.02
CA LEU A 213 0.29 -30.67 -9.19
C LEU A 213 0.49 -32.14 -8.80
N GLU A 214 1.11 -32.37 -7.65
CA GLU A 214 1.34 -33.70 -7.06
C GLU A 214 0.04 -34.42 -6.74
N CYS A 215 -1.04 -33.67 -6.47
CA CYS A 215 -2.38 -34.18 -6.22
C CYS A 215 -3.27 -34.22 -7.48
N GLY A 216 -2.69 -34.08 -8.67
CA GLY A 216 -3.42 -34.08 -9.94
C GLY A 216 -4.21 -32.80 -10.22
N GLY A 217 -3.94 -31.70 -9.49
CA GLY A 217 -4.49 -30.38 -9.75
C GLY A 217 -3.66 -29.57 -10.76
N LEU A 218 -4.08 -28.35 -11.02
CA LEU A 218 -3.33 -27.42 -11.86
C LEU A 218 -2.48 -26.42 -11.04
N GLY A 219 -2.53 -26.46 -9.72
CA GLY A 219 -1.77 -25.59 -8.81
C GLY A 219 -2.14 -24.09 -8.95
N VAL A 220 -3.40 -23.80 -9.25
CA VAL A 220 -3.94 -22.45 -9.21
C VAL A 220 -4.18 -22.08 -7.74
N ARG A 221 -3.81 -20.87 -7.35
CA ARG A 221 -3.91 -20.42 -5.95
C ARG A 221 -5.37 -20.17 -5.55
N LYS A 222 -5.84 -20.86 -4.50
CA LYS A 222 -7.14 -20.56 -3.89
C LYS A 222 -7.02 -19.31 -3.03
N LEU A 223 -7.78 -18.26 -3.37
CA LEU A 223 -7.59 -16.91 -2.79
C LEU A 223 -7.80 -16.90 -1.28
N THR A 224 -8.82 -17.58 -0.77
CA THR A 224 -9.11 -17.62 0.67
C THR A 224 -8.00 -18.30 1.48
N THR A 225 -7.46 -19.40 0.98
CA THR A 225 -6.34 -20.12 1.64
C THR A 225 -5.07 -19.29 1.57
N PHE A 226 -4.82 -18.66 0.43
CA PHE A 226 -3.65 -17.82 0.23
C PHE A 226 -3.67 -16.57 1.11
N ASN A 227 -4.85 -15.94 1.28
CA ASN A 227 -5.05 -14.81 2.18
C ASN A 227 -4.75 -15.20 3.63
N LYS A 228 -5.28 -16.34 4.10
CA LYS A 228 -4.97 -16.84 5.46
C LYS A 228 -3.46 -17.02 5.66
N ALA A 229 -2.77 -17.69 4.73
CA ALA A 229 -1.34 -17.90 4.82
C ALA A 229 -0.53 -16.59 4.86
N PHE A 230 -0.94 -15.57 4.09
CA PHE A 230 -0.30 -14.25 4.15
C PHE A 230 -0.54 -13.53 5.47
N LEU A 231 -1.74 -13.61 6.03
CA LEU A 231 -2.04 -13.00 7.32
C LEU A 231 -1.36 -13.74 8.47
N GLU A 232 -1.28 -15.07 8.43
CA GLU A 232 -0.54 -15.89 9.39
C GLU A 232 0.96 -15.56 9.39
N LYS A 233 1.53 -15.17 8.25
CA LYS A 233 2.91 -14.69 8.18
C LYS A 233 3.15 -13.48 9.09
N TRP A 234 2.18 -12.58 9.26
CA TRP A 234 2.31 -11.45 10.16
C TRP A 234 2.33 -11.88 11.63
N LEU A 235 1.52 -12.89 12.00
CA LEU A 235 1.55 -13.47 13.34
C LEU A 235 2.91 -14.11 13.64
N TRP A 236 3.46 -14.85 12.68
CA TRP A 236 4.80 -15.42 12.78
C TRP A 236 5.86 -14.32 13.00
N ARG A 237 5.85 -13.29 12.16
CA ARG A 237 6.78 -12.16 12.27
C ARG A 237 6.61 -11.41 13.60
N PHE A 238 5.39 -11.28 14.07
CA PHE A 238 5.11 -10.67 15.37
C PHE A 238 5.79 -11.41 16.54
N GLY A 239 5.90 -12.74 16.47
CA GLY A 239 6.63 -13.54 17.44
C GLY A 239 8.16 -13.32 17.42
N ILE A 240 8.74 -13.05 16.25
CA ILE A 240 10.21 -13.01 16.04
C ILE A 240 10.77 -11.58 16.04
N GLU A 241 10.08 -10.64 15.42
CA GLU A 241 10.58 -9.27 15.20
C GLU A 241 10.26 -8.35 16.37
N GLU A 242 11.20 -8.14 17.30
CA GLU A 242 10.97 -7.32 18.50
C GLU A 242 11.18 -5.81 18.25
N THR A 243 12.08 -5.44 17.35
CA THR A 243 12.53 -4.04 17.17
C THR A 243 11.82 -3.29 16.03
N ARG A 244 10.98 -3.96 15.28
CA ARG A 244 10.32 -3.35 14.11
C ARG A 244 9.22 -2.38 14.50
N LEU A 245 9.14 -1.24 13.78
CA LEU A 245 8.17 -0.17 14.03
C LEU A 245 6.73 -0.69 14.07
N TRP A 246 6.33 -1.49 13.09
CA TRP A 246 4.96 -2.03 12.97
C TRP A 246 4.52 -2.91 14.14
N LYS A 247 5.47 -3.53 14.89
CA LYS A 247 5.18 -4.30 16.10
C LYS A 247 5.07 -3.41 17.33
N ARG A 248 5.74 -2.26 17.31
CA ARG A 248 5.83 -1.33 18.45
C ARG A 248 4.70 -0.30 18.44
N VAL A 249 4.05 -0.08 17.31
CA VAL A 249 2.85 0.72 17.08
C VAL A 249 1.61 -0.16 17.21
#